data_329f91472506809298756f6f055e5de7
#
_entry.id   329f91472506809298756f6f055e5de7
#
_cell.length_a   1.000
_cell.length_b   1.000
_cell.length_c   1.000
_cell.angle_alpha   90.00
_cell.angle_beta   90.00
_cell.angle_gamma   90.00
#
_symmetry.space_group_name_H-M   'P 1'
#
loop_
_entity.id
_entity.type
_entity.pdbx_description
1 polymer ?
#
loop_
_entity_poly.entity_id
_entity_poly.type
_entity_poly.pdbx_seq_one_letter_code
_entity_poly.pdbx_strand_id
1 'polypeptide(L)'
;MNEWNFDNSNVGNEMYGLIKKLFPICRSITGNGVRQTLEILNDYLPELKVYEVPTNTKVFDWTIPKEWNINDAYIENEKGGKIIDFKNSNLHVLNYSIPVDKII
;
A
#
# COMPACT_ATOMS: atom_id res chain seq x y z
N MET A 1 -9.38 31.22 -14.94
CA MET A 1 -9.67 30.51 -13.69
C MET A 1 -10.51 29.29 -14.05
N ASN A 2 -9.97 28.10 -13.85
CA ASN A 2 -10.74 26.88 -14.14
C ASN A 2 -11.82 26.75 -13.06
N GLU A 3 -13.07 26.86 -13.47
CA GLU A 3 -14.17 26.49 -12.61
C GLU A 3 -14.14 24.98 -12.44
N TRP A 4 -13.87 24.51 -11.24
CA TRP A 4 -13.99 23.12 -10.89
C TRP A 4 -15.49 22.81 -10.82
N ASN A 5 -16.03 22.29 -11.91
CA ASN A 5 -17.39 21.76 -11.93
C ASN A 5 -17.40 20.42 -11.21
N PHE A 6 -17.58 20.44 -9.91
CA PHE A 6 -17.86 19.23 -9.16
C PHE A 6 -19.35 18.91 -9.24
N ASP A 7 -19.67 17.75 -9.77
CA ASP A 7 -20.97 17.15 -9.50
C ASP A 7 -20.98 16.63 -8.07
N ASN A 8 -21.46 17.47 -7.15
CA ASN A 8 -21.51 17.17 -5.73
C ASN A 8 -22.48 16.00 -5.38
N SER A 9 -23.35 15.60 -6.30
CA SER A 9 -24.38 14.59 -6.02
C SER A 9 -23.78 13.19 -5.82
N ASN A 10 -22.58 12.94 -6.36
CA ASN A 10 -21.97 11.59 -6.37
C ASN A 10 -20.51 11.54 -5.88
N VAL A 11 -19.94 12.69 -5.53
CA VAL A 11 -18.52 12.80 -5.12
C VAL A 11 -18.19 11.90 -3.92
N GLY A 12 -19.04 11.89 -2.91
CA GLY A 12 -18.83 11.06 -1.73
C GLY A 12 -18.80 9.57 -2.04
N ASN A 13 -19.67 9.10 -2.93
CA ASN A 13 -19.70 7.70 -3.36
C ASN A 13 -18.47 7.34 -4.19
N GLU A 14 -18.02 8.24 -5.05
CA GLU A 14 -16.80 8.04 -5.85
C GLU A 14 -15.55 7.98 -4.97
N MET A 15 -15.44 8.88 -4.00
CA MET A 15 -14.35 8.88 -3.02
C MET A 15 -14.33 7.58 -2.20
N TYR A 16 -15.48 7.17 -1.70
CA TYR A 16 -15.60 5.93 -0.94
C TYR A 16 -15.27 4.70 -1.79
N GLY A 17 -15.70 4.68 -3.06
CA GLY A 17 -15.38 3.62 -4.01
C GLY A 17 -13.87 3.50 -4.24
N LEU A 18 -13.17 4.62 -4.37
CA LEU A 18 -11.70 4.63 -4.51
C LEU A 18 -11.02 4.13 -3.24
N ILE A 19 -11.46 4.57 -2.07
CA ILE A 19 -10.93 4.09 -0.79
C ILE A 19 -11.10 2.58 -0.66
N LYS A 20 -12.25 2.04 -1.04
CA LYS A 20 -12.51 0.59 -1.02
C LYS A 20 -11.56 -0.20 -1.92
N LYS A 21 -11.16 0.36 -3.06
CA LYS A 21 -10.18 -0.26 -3.95
C LYS A 21 -8.77 -0.22 -3.37
N LEU A 22 -8.41 0.87 -2.74
CA LEU A 22 -7.05 1.10 -2.26
C LEU A 22 -6.76 0.46 -0.89
N PHE A 23 -7.77 0.38 -0.03
CA PHE A 23 -7.60 -0.08 1.35
C PHE A 23 -7.02 -1.50 1.47
N PRO A 24 -7.43 -2.50 0.66
CA PRO A 24 -6.89 -3.86 0.76
C PRO A 24 -5.42 -4.00 0.32
N ILE A 25 -4.89 -3.01 -0.39
CA ILE A 25 -3.53 -3.05 -0.91
C ILE A 25 -2.56 -2.74 0.22
N CYS A 26 -1.67 -3.68 0.53
CA CYS A 26 -0.58 -3.42 1.46
C CYS A 26 0.49 -2.58 0.78
N ARG A 27 0.59 -1.32 1.19
CA ARG A 27 1.56 -0.36 0.67
C ARG A 27 2.61 -0.03 1.71
N SER A 28 3.84 0.08 1.24
CA SER A 28 4.89 0.82 1.93
C SER A 28 5.35 1.97 1.03
N ILE A 29 6.45 2.62 1.39
CA ILE A 29 7.05 3.64 0.51
C ILE A 29 7.66 3.05 -0.75
N THR A 30 7.83 1.74 -0.81
CA THR A 30 8.36 0.98 -1.96
C THR A 30 7.52 -0.26 -2.18
N GLY A 31 7.77 -0.98 -3.26
CA GLY A 31 7.24 -2.31 -3.50
C GLY A 31 6.02 -2.36 -4.41
N ASN A 32 5.47 -3.56 -4.53
CA ASN A 32 4.39 -3.84 -5.47
C ASN A 32 3.07 -3.15 -5.10
N GLY A 33 2.82 -2.95 -3.81
CA GLY A 33 1.61 -2.27 -3.35
C GLY A 33 1.53 -0.82 -3.83
N VAL A 34 2.64 -0.09 -3.79
CA VAL A 34 2.67 1.28 -4.30
C VAL A 34 2.56 1.33 -5.82
N ARG A 35 3.15 0.38 -6.55
CA ARG A 35 2.99 0.28 -8.02
C ARG A 35 1.54 0.07 -8.39
N GLN A 36 0.89 -0.91 -7.76
CA GLN A 36 -0.53 -1.19 -7.99
C GLN A 36 -1.42 0.01 -7.65
N THR A 37 -1.11 0.73 -6.60
CA THR A 37 -1.82 1.96 -6.22
C THR A 37 -1.68 3.03 -7.30
N LEU A 38 -0.46 3.23 -7.83
CA LEU A 38 -0.21 4.21 -8.88
C LEU A 38 -0.92 3.86 -10.19
N GLU A 39 -1.02 2.57 -10.52
CA GLU A 39 -1.80 2.10 -11.68
C GLU A 39 -3.28 2.46 -11.53
N ILE A 40 -3.87 2.21 -10.35
CA ILE A 40 -5.26 2.57 -10.06
C ILE A 40 -5.46 4.09 -10.15
N LEU A 41 -4.55 4.87 -9.56
CA LEU A 41 -4.63 6.33 -9.60
C LEU A 41 -4.47 6.88 -11.02
N ASN A 42 -3.69 6.21 -11.88
CA ASN A 42 -3.53 6.62 -13.27
C ASN A 42 -4.83 6.51 -14.08
N ASP A 43 -5.74 5.61 -13.71
CA ASP A 43 -7.07 5.52 -14.32
C ASP A 43 -7.91 6.76 -14.04
N TYR A 44 -7.72 7.40 -12.88
CA TYR A 44 -8.40 8.65 -12.50
C TYR A 44 -7.65 9.90 -12.95
N LEU A 45 -6.34 9.80 -13.07
CA LEU A 45 -5.43 10.90 -13.40
C LEU A 45 -4.54 10.49 -14.57
N PRO A 46 -5.05 10.52 -15.82
CA PRO A 46 -4.30 10.03 -16.99
C PRO A 46 -2.98 10.75 -17.24
N GLU A 47 -2.81 11.95 -16.70
CA GLU A 47 -1.58 12.73 -16.83
C GLU A 47 -0.54 12.42 -15.73
N LEU A 48 -0.83 11.47 -14.85
CA LEU A 48 0.07 11.07 -13.77
C LEU A 48 1.40 10.55 -14.35
N LYS A 49 2.50 11.15 -13.92
CA LYS A 49 3.85 10.70 -14.29
C LYS A 49 4.46 9.96 -13.12
N VAL A 50 4.93 8.75 -13.38
CA VAL A 50 5.57 7.91 -12.38
C VAL A 50 7.07 7.92 -12.62
N TYR A 51 7.83 8.21 -11.57
CA TYR A 51 9.28 8.21 -11.60
C TYR A 51 9.79 7.13 -10.66
N GLU A 52 10.86 6.45 -11.07
CA GLU A 52 11.54 5.45 -10.26
C GLU A 52 12.89 5.98 -9.79
N VAL A 53 13.19 5.73 -8.52
CA VAL A 53 14.48 6.10 -7.93
C VAL A 53 15.16 4.83 -7.43
N PRO A 54 16.37 4.50 -7.91
CA PRO A 54 17.04 3.27 -7.51
C PRO A 54 17.37 3.21 -6.02
N THR A 55 17.35 2.00 -5.48
CA THR A 55 17.89 1.71 -4.14
C THR A 55 19.31 2.23 -4.00
N ASN A 56 19.68 2.73 -2.83
CA ASN A 56 20.96 3.32 -2.48
C ASN A 56 21.25 4.69 -3.11
N THR A 57 20.32 5.29 -3.81
CA THR A 57 20.45 6.67 -4.26
C THR A 57 20.43 7.61 -3.06
N LYS A 58 21.37 8.51 -2.96
CA LYS A 58 21.42 9.54 -1.93
C LYS A 58 20.51 10.70 -2.31
N VAL A 59 19.62 11.08 -1.40
CA VAL A 59 18.70 12.21 -1.55
C VAL A 59 18.81 13.06 -0.29
N PHE A 60 19.46 14.20 -0.39
CA PHE A 60 19.78 15.06 0.76
C PHE A 60 20.57 14.28 1.83
N ASP A 61 20.06 14.20 3.05
CA ASP A 61 20.63 13.46 4.17
C ASP A 61 20.11 12.02 4.32
N TRP A 62 19.38 11.54 3.31
CA TRP A 62 18.74 10.24 3.31
C TRP A 62 19.24 9.36 2.17
N THR A 63 19.13 8.05 2.34
CA THR A 63 19.47 7.06 1.30
C THR A 63 18.22 6.24 1.00
N ILE A 64 17.90 6.10 -0.27
CA ILE A 64 16.72 5.30 -0.70
C ILE A 64 16.90 3.86 -0.24
N PRO A 65 15.95 3.31 0.52
CA PRO A 65 16.06 1.95 1.06
C PRO A 65 15.82 0.89 -0.01
N LYS A 66 16.11 -0.35 0.33
CA LYS A 66 15.72 -1.49 -0.48
C LYS A 66 14.20 -1.59 -0.56
N GLU A 67 13.73 -2.14 -1.67
CA GLU A 67 12.32 -2.45 -1.84
C GLU A 67 11.86 -3.49 -0.83
N TRP A 68 10.69 -3.26 -0.26
CA TRP A 68 10.06 -4.17 0.69
C TRP A 68 8.71 -4.64 0.17
N ASN A 69 8.50 -5.95 0.15
CA ASN A 69 7.24 -6.60 -0.17
C ASN A 69 6.90 -7.61 0.91
N ILE A 70 5.62 -7.81 1.15
CA ILE A 70 5.13 -8.83 2.07
C ILE A 70 4.40 -9.93 1.28
N ASN A 71 4.70 -11.18 1.62
CA ASN A 71 4.01 -12.33 1.04
C ASN A 71 2.92 -12.86 1.98
N ASP A 72 3.24 -12.99 3.26
CA ASP A 72 2.32 -13.48 4.27
C ASP A 72 2.83 -13.15 5.68
N ALA A 73 1.91 -13.08 6.62
CA ALA A 73 2.22 -12.97 8.04
C ALA A 73 1.02 -13.43 8.88
N TYR A 74 1.27 -14.26 9.87
CA TYR A 74 0.21 -14.74 10.75
C TYR A 74 0.76 -15.20 12.09
N ILE A 75 -0.12 -15.26 13.07
CA ILE A 75 0.12 -15.93 14.34
C ILE A 75 -0.93 -17.03 14.46
N GLU A 76 -0.50 -18.24 14.70
CA GLU A 76 -1.38 -19.39 14.90
C GLU A 76 -1.23 -19.98 16.29
N ASN A 77 -2.32 -20.62 16.75
CA ASN A 77 -2.31 -21.35 18.01
C ASN A 77 -1.73 -22.77 17.83
N GLU A 78 -1.61 -23.51 18.93
CA GLU A 78 -1.07 -24.88 18.94
C GLU A 78 -1.82 -25.85 18.01
N LYS A 79 -3.07 -25.55 17.69
CA LYS A 79 -3.92 -26.38 16.82
C LYS A 79 -3.88 -25.98 15.35
N GLY A 80 -3.02 -25.00 15.00
CA GLY A 80 -2.89 -24.49 13.63
C GLY A 80 -3.97 -23.51 13.23
N GLY A 81 -4.79 -23.02 14.15
CA GLY A 81 -5.75 -21.96 13.89
C GLY A 81 -5.10 -20.57 13.86
N LYS A 82 -5.26 -19.84 12.78
CA LYS A 82 -4.71 -18.48 12.66
C LYS A 82 -5.51 -17.50 13.54
N ILE A 83 -4.86 -16.93 14.54
CA ILE A 83 -5.45 -15.97 15.45
C ILE A 83 -5.33 -14.57 14.87
N ILE A 84 -4.16 -14.25 14.30
CA ILE A 84 -3.89 -13.00 13.57
C ILE A 84 -3.42 -13.38 12.18
N ASP A 85 -4.04 -12.79 11.16
CA ASP A 85 -3.73 -13.08 9.77
C ASP A 85 -3.66 -11.80 8.96
N PHE A 86 -2.52 -11.53 8.37
CA PHE A 86 -2.30 -10.38 7.47
C PHE A 86 -3.33 -10.35 6.33
N LYS A 87 -3.75 -11.50 5.82
CA LYS A 87 -4.73 -11.58 4.73
C LYS A 87 -6.12 -11.09 5.13
N ASN A 88 -6.43 -11.07 6.42
CA ASN A 88 -7.67 -10.49 6.93
C ASN A 88 -7.57 -8.99 7.17
N SER A 89 -6.38 -8.50 7.53
CA SER A 89 -6.12 -7.08 7.70
C SER A 89 -4.64 -6.77 7.55
N ASN A 90 -4.31 -5.88 6.63
CA ASN A 90 -2.94 -5.43 6.44
C ASN A 90 -2.41 -4.55 7.59
N LEU A 91 -3.29 -4.12 8.49
CA LEU A 91 -2.90 -3.35 9.68
C LEU A 91 -2.18 -4.19 10.74
N HIS A 92 -2.18 -5.52 10.60
CA HIS A 92 -1.48 -6.41 11.53
C HIS A 92 0.05 -6.41 11.34
N VAL A 93 0.58 -5.82 10.28
CA VAL A 93 2.01 -5.83 9.97
C VAL A 93 2.55 -4.42 9.76
N LEU A 94 3.65 -4.12 10.41
CA LEU A 94 4.39 -2.89 10.18
C LEU A 94 5.24 -3.02 8.91
N ASN A 95 5.27 -1.94 8.13
CA ASN A 95 6.13 -1.86 6.95
C ASN A 95 7.61 -2.01 7.35
N TYR A 96 8.37 -2.64 6.48
CA TYR A 96 9.79 -2.95 6.69
C TYR A 96 10.07 -3.90 7.84
N SER A 97 9.07 -4.68 8.26
CA SER A 97 9.28 -5.81 9.17
C SER A 97 10.20 -6.84 8.55
N ILE A 98 11.10 -7.40 9.35
CA ILE A 98 11.97 -8.49 8.93
C ILE A 98 11.23 -9.82 9.00
N PRO A 99 11.63 -10.83 8.21
CA PRO A 99 11.09 -12.19 8.34
C PRO A 99 11.30 -12.75 9.74
N VAL A 100 10.26 -13.35 10.27
CA VAL A 100 10.28 -14.01 11.60
C VAL A 100 9.59 -15.35 11.50
N ASP A 101 10.20 -16.36 12.09
CA ASP A 101 9.62 -17.68 12.28
C ASP A 101 10.03 -18.18 13.66
N LYS A 102 9.14 -18.05 14.64
CA LYS A 102 9.45 -18.45 16.01
C LYS A 102 8.20 -18.74 16.83
N ILE A 103 8.38 -19.61 17.82
CA ILE A 103 7.40 -19.90 18.85
C ILE A 103 7.57 -18.91 19.99
N ILE A 104 6.48 -18.35 20.46
CA ILE A 104 6.46 -17.40 21.56
C ILE A 104 5.65 -17.94 22.75
#